data_41f43c78e61f3bb18aefdd296d4fd235
#
_entry.id   41f43c78e61f3bb18aefdd296d4fd235
#
_cell.length_a   1.000
_cell.length_b   1.000
_cell.length_c   1.000
_cell.angle_alpha   90.00
_cell.angle_beta   90.00
_cell.angle_gamma   90.00
#
_symmetry.space_group_name_H-M   'P 1'
#
loop_
_entity.id
_entity.type
_entity.pdbx_description
1 polymer ?
#
loop_
_entity_poly.entity_id
_entity_poly.type
_entity_poly.pdbx_seq_one_letter_code
_entity_poly.pdbx_strand_id
1 'polypeptide(L)'
;MSRTKKMRGKHASTTFIGTDSRLYRICSFCGYTKPISDFPKSGKDASGAVKYRDDCKVCYNIRRRENATKKKHTDFVGGMKRRGESSIDYTHQEWKEAVIYFGGECCYCGKTMRKGERLTKDHLIPISAGGRTVQSNIVPACHSCNSSKGAEDFRDWFMKQTFFSQERLNKIFKWRSIIRQIEGGTFDE
;
A
#
# COMPACT_ATOMS: atom_id res chain seq x y z
N MET A 1 17.15 -15.09 -11.38
CA MET A 1 16.11 -14.08 -11.71
C MET A 1 14.77 -14.80 -11.87
N SER A 2 13.94 -14.81 -10.85
CA SER A 2 12.62 -15.48 -10.88
C SER A 2 11.61 -14.55 -11.54
N ARG A 3 11.13 -14.93 -12.73
CA ARG A 3 10.00 -14.26 -13.39
C ARG A 3 8.78 -14.45 -12.50
N THR A 4 8.28 -13.37 -11.92
CA THR A 4 6.99 -13.34 -11.21
C THR A 4 5.91 -13.90 -12.13
N LYS A 5 5.36 -15.04 -11.74
CA LYS A 5 4.26 -15.72 -12.43
C LYS A 5 3.07 -14.76 -12.49
N LYS A 6 2.77 -14.23 -13.69
CA LYS A 6 1.62 -13.36 -13.95
C LYS A 6 0.38 -14.11 -13.47
N MET A 7 -0.35 -13.56 -12.48
CA MET A 7 -1.59 -14.18 -12.01
C MET A 7 -2.56 -14.31 -13.19
N ARG A 8 -2.77 -15.53 -13.65
CA ARG A 8 -3.78 -15.84 -14.67
C ARG A 8 -5.16 -15.74 -14.02
N GLY A 9 -6.14 -15.26 -14.77
CA GLY A 9 -7.53 -15.25 -14.32
C GLY A 9 -7.98 -16.67 -13.95
N LYS A 10 -8.89 -16.77 -12.99
CA LYS A 10 -9.39 -18.06 -12.47
C LYS A 10 -10.38 -18.74 -13.42
N HIS A 11 -10.91 -18.01 -14.41
CA HIS A 11 -11.92 -18.49 -15.36
C HIS A 11 -11.43 -18.33 -16.80
N ALA A 12 -11.84 -19.22 -17.68
CA ALA A 12 -11.60 -19.07 -19.11
C ALA A 12 -12.39 -17.84 -19.63
N SER A 13 -11.69 -16.95 -20.34
CA SER A 13 -12.33 -15.76 -20.93
C SER A 13 -12.82 -16.12 -22.34
N THR A 14 -14.13 -16.22 -22.49
CA THR A 14 -14.78 -16.53 -23.77
C THR A 14 -15.66 -15.36 -24.21
N THR A 15 -15.61 -14.99 -25.49
CA THR A 15 -16.46 -13.98 -26.10
C THR A 15 -17.49 -14.64 -26.98
N PHE A 16 -18.75 -14.22 -26.90
CA PHE A 16 -19.86 -14.77 -27.67
C PHE A 16 -20.92 -13.71 -27.94
N ILE A 17 -21.80 -13.97 -28.92
CA ILE A 17 -22.97 -13.12 -29.23
C ILE A 17 -24.15 -13.64 -28.41
N GLY A 18 -24.79 -12.75 -27.66
CA GLY A 18 -26.01 -13.03 -26.92
C GLY A 18 -27.24 -13.09 -27.79
N THR A 19 -28.38 -13.51 -27.23
CA THR A 19 -29.69 -13.59 -27.93
C THR A 19 -30.20 -12.22 -28.39
N ASP A 20 -29.69 -11.14 -27.79
CA ASP A 20 -29.96 -9.74 -28.13
C ASP A 20 -29.01 -9.19 -29.23
N SER A 21 -28.27 -10.06 -29.91
CA SER A 21 -27.28 -9.73 -30.93
C SER A 21 -26.09 -8.87 -30.43
N ARG A 22 -25.93 -8.72 -29.12
CA ARG A 22 -24.80 -8.01 -28.51
C ARG A 22 -23.65 -8.93 -28.18
N LEU A 23 -22.45 -8.37 -28.15
CA LEU A 23 -21.25 -9.10 -27.81
C LEU A 23 -21.04 -9.14 -26.29
N TYR A 24 -20.88 -10.32 -25.76
CA TYR A 24 -20.62 -10.59 -24.33
C TYR A 24 -19.30 -11.30 -24.14
N ARG A 25 -18.73 -11.17 -22.93
CA ARG A 25 -17.53 -11.88 -22.52
C ARG A 25 -17.63 -12.33 -21.07
N ILE A 26 -17.10 -13.51 -20.76
CA ILE A 26 -16.89 -13.99 -19.40
C ILE A 26 -15.62 -13.34 -18.84
N CYS A 27 -15.75 -12.66 -17.69
CA CYS A 27 -14.60 -12.07 -17.02
C CYS A 27 -13.71 -13.17 -16.43
N SER A 28 -12.44 -13.20 -16.80
CA SER A 28 -11.47 -14.21 -16.33
C SER A 28 -11.22 -14.16 -14.81
N PHE A 29 -11.54 -13.04 -14.16
CA PHE A 29 -11.29 -12.86 -12.73
C PHE A 29 -12.51 -13.16 -11.85
N CYS A 30 -13.69 -12.60 -12.16
CA CYS A 30 -14.91 -12.80 -11.36
C CYS A 30 -15.86 -13.86 -11.93
N GLY A 31 -15.63 -14.37 -13.15
CA GLY A 31 -16.47 -15.38 -13.79
C GLY A 31 -17.81 -14.86 -14.32
N TYR A 32 -18.20 -13.63 -14.07
CA TYR A 32 -19.46 -13.08 -14.54
C TYR A 32 -19.45 -12.77 -16.03
N THR A 33 -20.54 -13.14 -16.72
CA THR A 33 -20.83 -12.70 -18.09
C THR A 33 -21.24 -11.23 -18.09
N LYS A 34 -20.61 -10.43 -18.96
CA LYS A 34 -20.88 -8.99 -19.08
C LYS A 34 -20.81 -8.56 -20.53
N PRO A 35 -21.49 -7.46 -20.91
CA PRO A 35 -21.33 -6.85 -22.23
C PRO A 35 -19.88 -6.51 -22.50
N ILE A 36 -19.43 -6.61 -23.76
CA ILE A 36 -18.04 -6.32 -24.14
C ILE A 36 -17.62 -4.89 -23.81
N SER A 37 -18.60 -3.95 -23.76
CA SER A 37 -18.40 -2.58 -23.33
C SER A 37 -17.86 -2.44 -21.91
N ASP A 38 -18.09 -3.44 -21.07
CA ASP A 38 -17.61 -3.48 -19.67
C ASP A 38 -16.18 -3.96 -19.55
N PHE A 39 -15.51 -4.24 -20.66
CA PHE A 39 -14.11 -4.62 -20.69
C PHE A 39 -13.22 -3.48 -21.20
N PRO A 40 -12.03 -3.27 -20.58
CA PRO A 40 -11.09 -2.26 -21.07
C PRO A 40 -10.54 -2.67 -22.43
N LYS A 41 -10.41 -1.72 -23.33
CA LYS A 41 -9.69 -1.92 -24.60
C LYS A 41 -8.20 -2.18 -24.32
N SER A 42 -7.58 -3.08 -25.07
CA SER A 42 -6.16 -3.43 -24.92
C SER A 42 -5.32 -3.18 -26.17
N GLY A 43 -5.90 -2.51 -27.17
CA GLY A 43 -5.27 -2.21 -28.45
C GLY A 43 -6.09 -2.70 -29.64
N LYS A 44 -5.43 -2.88 -30.79
CA LYS A 44 -6.00 -3.46 -32.00
C LYS A 44 -5.19 -4.68 -32.41
N ASP A 45 -5.79 -5.60 -33.15
CA ASP A 45 -5.07 -6.71 -33.77
C ASP A 45 -4.52 -6.31 -35.15
N ALA A 46 -3.91 -7.28 -35.86
CA ALA A 46 -3.32 -7.05 -37.16
C ALA A 46 -4.34 -6.67 -38.25
N SER A 47 -5.64 -6.98 -38.04
CA SER A 47 -6.74 -6.61 -38.94
C SER A 47 -7.34 -5.23 -38.62
N GLY A 48 -6.87 -4.58 -37.54
CA GLY A 48 -7.41 -3.32 -37.03
C GLY A 48 -8.59 -3.47 -36.07
N ALA A 49 -9.05 -4.69 -35.77
CA ALA A 49 -10.14 -4.95 -34.88
C ALA A 49 -9.75 -4.66 -33.40
N VAL A 50 -10.67 -4.09 -32.63
CA VAL A 50 -10.43 -3.72 -31.22
C VAL A 50 -10.30 -4.96 -30.36
N LYS A 51 -9.16 -5.08 -29.67
CA LYS A 51 -8.94 -6.09 -28.60
C LYS A 51 -9.42 -5.57 -27.26
N TYR A 52 -9.97 -6.47 -26.46
CA TYR A 52 -10.39 -6.20 -25.09
C TYR A 52 -9.61 -7.07 -24.11
N ARG A 53 -9.43 -6.58 -22.88
CA ARG A 53 -8.83 -7.36 -21.79
C ARG A 53 -9.76 -8.49 -21.37
N ASP A 54 -9.18 -9.50 -20.73
CA ASP A 54 -9.94 -10.68 -20.24
C ASP A 54 -10.63 -10.42 -18.90
N ASP A 55 -10.26 -9.36 -18.20
CA ASP A 55 -10.88 -8.91 -16.94
C ASP A 55 -11.76 -7.67 -17.18
N CYS A 56 -12.97 -7.66 -16.60
CA CYS A 56 -13.88 -6.52 -16.69
C CYS A 56 -13.30 -5.27 -16.03
N LYS A 57 -13.80 -4.09 -16.37
CA LYS A 57 -13.33 -2.78 -15.86
C LYS A 57 -13.24 -2.73 -14.32
N VAL A 58 -14.21 -3.32 -13.61
CA VAL A 58 -14.21 -3.37 -12.14
C VAL A 58 -13.02 -4.18 -11.64
N CYS A 59 -12.87 -5.43 -12.10
CA CYS A 59 -11.77 -6.31 -11.69
C CYS A 59 -10.39 -5.76 -12.09
N TYR A 60 -10.28 -5.19 -13.29
CA TYR A 60 -9.09 -4.52 -13.77
C TYR A 60 -8.67 -3.36 -12.84
N ASN A 61 -9.62 -2.50 -12.44
CA ASN A 61 -9.34 -1.37 -11.58
C ASN A 61 -8.93 -1.80 -10.15
N ILE A 62 -9.57 -2.84 -9.60
CA ILE A 62 -9.19 -3.41 -8.30
C ILE A 62 -7.73 -3.89 -8.36
N ARG A 63 -7.40 -4.76 -9.31
CA ARG A 63 -6.02 -5.28 -9.48
C ARG A 63 -5.00 -4.18 -9.74
N ARG A 64 -5.37 -3.17 -10.55
CA ARG A 64 -4.48 -2.02 -10.81
C ARG A 64 -4.16 -1.25 -9.53
N ARG A 65 -5.15 -1.03 -8.65
CA ARG A 65 -4.95 -0.37 -7.35
C ARG A 65 -4.06 -1.22 -6.42
N GLU A 66 -4.30 -2.51 -6.32
CA GLU A 66 -3.49 -3.43 -5.53
C GLU A 66 -2.03 -3.47 -6.00
N ASN A 67 -1.81 -3.59 -7.31
CA ASN A 67 -0.47 -3.61 -7.89
C ASN A 67 0.27 -2.27 -7.69
N ALA A 68 -0.43 -1.13 -7.81
CA ALA A 68 0.15 0.17 -7.54
C ALA A 68 0.59 0.31 -6.07
N THR A 69 -0.19 -0.24 -5.13
CA THR A 69 0.15 -0.23 -3.70
C THR A 69 1.36 -1.12 -3.40
N LYS A 70 1.42 -2.32 -3.98
CA LYS A 70 2.57 -3.23 -3.87
C LYS A 70 3.84 -2.59 -4.44
N LYS A 71 3.75 -1.97 -5.62
CA LYS A 71 4.88 -1.27 -6.24
C LYS A 71 5.44 -0.18 -5.33
N LYS A 72 4.59 0.67 -4.73
CA LYS A 72 5.04 1.71 -3.81
C LYS A 72 5.79 1.17 -2.60
N HIS A 73 5.35 0.02 -2.08
CA HIS A 73 6.08 -0.64 -1.00
C HIS A 73 7.46 -1.13 -1.46
N THR A 74 7.53 -1.77 -2.63
CA THR A 74 8.79 -2.23 -3.22
C THR A 74 9.76 -1.06 -3.48
N ASP A 75 9.25 0.06 -4.00
CA ASP A 75 10.05 1.26 -4.24
C ASP A 75 10.58 1.85 -2.92
N PHE A 76 9.78 1.85 -1.85
CA PHE A 76 10.20 2.25 -0.51
C PHE A 76 11.35 1.39 0.00
N VAL A 77 11.18 0.06 0.02
CA VAL A 77 12.22 -0.90 0.45
C VAL A 77 13.49 -0.74 -0.37
N GLY A 78 13.36 -0.62 -1.69
CA GLY A 78 14.51 -0.37 -2.58
C GLY A 78 15.22 0.97 -2.28
N GLY A 79 14.45 1.99 -1.89
CA GLY A 79 15.01 3.28 -1.44
C GLY A 79 15.83 3.15 -0.16
N MET A 80 15.36 2.38 0.82
CA MET A 80 16.09 2.13 2.07
C MET A 80 17.39 1.37 1.82
N LYS A 81 17.37 0.32 1.01
CA LYS A 81 18.57 -0.44 0.62
C LYS A 81 19.65 0.45 -0.03
N ARG A 82 19.24 1.37 -0.92
CA ARG A 82 20.18 2.33 -1.52
C ARG A 82 20.80 3.32 -0.52
N ARG A 83 20.16 3.53 0.64
CA ARG A 83 20.68 4.36 1.74
C ARG A 83 21.57 3.57 2.71
N GLY A 84 21.92 2.32 2.36
CA GLY A 84 22.81 1.48 3.18
C GLY A 84 22.12 0.68 4.26
N GLU A 85 20.79 0.65 4.30
CA GLU A 85 20.08 -0.20 5.25
C GLU A 85 20.17 -1.66 4.82
N SER A 86 20.96 -2.46 5.54
CA SER A 86 21.20 -3.87 5.26
C SER A 86 20.10 -4.80 5.79
N SER A 87 19.38 -4.36 6.83
CA SER A 87 18.40 -5.17 7.56
C SER A 87 17.00 -4.57 7.42
N ILE A 88 16.34 -4.83 6.28
CA ILE A 88 14.96 -4.43 6.04
C ILE A 88 14.09 -5.67 6.22
N ASP A 89 13.45 -5.75 7.37
CA ASP A 89 12.45 -6.77 7.69
C ASP A 89 11.09 -6.08 7.87
N TYR A 90 10.53 -5.61 6.74
CA TYR A 90 9.29 -4.86 6.71
C TYR A 90 8.47 -5.15 5.45
N THR A 91 7.27 -5.66 5.65
CA THR A 91 6.39 -6.14 4.58
C THR A 91 5.29 -5.13 4.24
N HIS A 92 4.62 -5.36 3.10
CA HIS A 92 3.44 -4.58 2.75
C HIS A 92 2.24 -4.89 3.66
N GLN A 93 2.16 -6.10 4.23
CA GLN A 93 1.10 -6.47 5.16
C GLN A 93 1.23 -5.70 6.48
N GLU A 94 2.43 -5.61 7.04
CA GLU A 94 2.71 -4.82 8.24
C GLU A 94 2.41 -3.34 8.07
N TRP A 95 2.63 -2.80 6.86
CA TRP A 95 2.18 -1.44 6.54
C TRP A 95 0.65 -1.29 6.64
N LYS A 96 -0.12 -2.25 6.12
CA LYS A 96 -1.59 -2.22 6.22
C LYS A 96 -2.06 -2.28 7.67
N GLU A 97 -1.43 -3.12 8.47
CA GLU A 97 -1.73 -3.26 9.90
C GLU A 97 -1.49 -1.95 10.65
N ALA A 98 -0.36 -1.28 10.41
CA ALA A 98 -0.10 0.04 10.96
C ALA A 98 -1.18 1.06 10.56
N VAL A 99 -1.54 1.12 9.27
CA VAL A 99 -2.59 2.03 8.78
C VAL A 99 -3.94 1.73 9.44
N ILE A 100 -4.31 0.46 9.60
CA ILE A 100 -5.56 0.05 10.26
C ILE A 100 -5.52 0.43 11.74
N TYR A 101 -4.44 0.14 12.45
CA TYR A 101 -4.28 0.46 13.88
C TYR A 101 -4.45 1.96 14.14
N PHE A 102 -3.89 2.81 13.27
CA PHE A 102 -4.02 4.27 13.37
C PHE A 102 -5.31 4.83 12.73
N GLY A 103 -6.24 3.98 12.27
CA GLY A 103 -7.54 4.41 11.73
C GLY A 103 -7.47 5.08 10.35
N GLY A 104 -6.40 4.84 9.58
CA GLY A 104 -6.20 5.48 8.27
C GLY A 104 -5.77 6.94 8.35
N GLU A 105 -5.36 7.41 9.53
CA GLU A 105 -4.99 8.80 9.85
C GLU A 105 -3.48 8.96 10.06
N CYS A 106 -3.03 10.21 10.00
CA CYS A 106 -1.67 10.56 10.45
C CYS A 106 -1.54 10.32 11.95
N CYS A 107 -0.58 9.49 12.39
CA CYS A 107 -0.38 9.17 13.80
C CYS A 107 -0.06 10.39 14.68
N TYR A 108 0.49 11.46 14.08
CA TYR A 108 0.85 12.69 14.79
C TYR A 108 -0.30 13.69 14.86
N CYS A 109 -0.75 14.24 13.73
CA CYS A 109 -1.75 15.30 13.70
C CYS A 109 -3.20 14.82 13.57
N GLY A 110 -3.46 13.53 13.39
CA GLY A 110 -4.79 12.95 13.22
C GLY A 110 -5.49 13.30 11.89
N LYS A 111 -4.78 13.94 10.96
CA LYS A 111 -5.37 14.27 9.65
C LYS A 111 -5.74 13.01 8.88
N THR A 112 -7.00 12.92 8.43
CA THR A 112 -7.44 11.97 7.42
C THR A 112 -7.00 12.41 6.02
N MET A 113 -6.68 11.43 5.16
CA MET A 113 -6.19 11.73 3.81
C MET A 113 -7.35 12.06 2.87
N ARG A 114 -7.25 13.20 2.17
CA ARG A 114 -8.19 13.61 1.12
C ARG A 114 -7.92 12.82 -0.18
N LYS A 115 -8.85 12.92 -1.14
CA LYS A 115 -8.66 12.33 -2.47
C LYS A 115 -7.36 12.85 -3.10
N GLY A 116 -6.47 11.92 -3.46
CA GLY A 116 -5.14 12.25 -4.02
C GLY A 116 -4.01 12.32 -2.98
N GLU A 117 -4.30 12.56 -1.71
CA GLU A 117 -3.33 12.48 -0.60
C GLU A 117 -3.13 11.03 -0.16
N ARG A 118 -2.04 10.77 0.54
CA ARG A 118 -1.73 9.44 1.09
C ARG A 118 -0.85 9.55 2.33
N LEU A 119 -0.97 8.56 3.19
CA LEU A 119 -0.02 8.37 4.28
C LEU A 119 1.34 7.91 3.74
N THR A 120 2.38 8.41 4.36
CA THR A 120 3.78 8.02 4.14
C THR A 120 4.26 7.20 5.33
N LYS A 121 5.30 6.39 5.10
CA LYS A 121 5.99 5.64 6.15
C LYS A 121 7.00 6.55 6.83
N ASP A 122 6.87 6.72 8.12
CA ASP A 122 7.84 7.48 8.92
C ASP A 122 8.54 6.54 9.91
N HIS A 123 9.83 6.75 10.10
CA HIS A 123 10.63 6.04 11.11
C HIS A 123 10.59 6.82 12.41
N LEU A 124 10.10 6.20 13.49
CA LEU A 124 10.10 6.81 14.83
C LEU A 124 11.52 7.15 15.26
N ILE A 125 12.42 6.18 15.17
CA ILE A 125 13.87 6.39 15.29
C ILE A 125 14.41 6.55 13.88
N PRO A 126 15.02 7.70 13.53
CA PRO A 126 15.55 7.93 12.20
C PRO A 126 16.66 6.93 11.82
N ILE A 127 16.78 6.61 10.54
CA ILE A 127 17.85 5.72 10.04
C ILE A 127 19.22 6.30 10.36
N SER A 128 19.39 7.62 10.27
CA SER A 128 20.64 8.32 10.66
C SER A 128 21.01 8.18 12.13
N ALA A 129 20.03 7.85 13.00
CA ALA A 129 20.22 7.57 14.42
C ALA A 129 20.20 6.05 14.71
N GLY A 130 20.44 5.20 13.70
CA GLY A 130 20.48 3.74 13.86
C GLY A 130 19.10 3.05 13.84
N GLY A 131 18.04 3.79 13.51
CA GLY A 131 16.69 3.20 13.43
C GLY A 131 16.58 2.18 12.30
N ARG A 132 16.03 0.99 12.60
CA ARG A 132 15.83 -0.09 11.63
C ARG A 132 14.48 0.05 10.92
N THR A 133 14.40 -0.44 9.68
CA THR A 133 13.14 -0.53 8.93
C THR A 133 12.40 -1.83 9.31
N VAL A 134 11.76 -1.80 10.47
CA VAL A 134 10.95 -2.88 11.06
C VAL A 134 9.58 -2.34 11.48
N GLN A 135 8.61 -3.23 11.72
CA GLN A 135 7.23 -2.84 11.99
C GLN A 135 7.09 -1.96 13.23
N SER A 136 7.84 -2.24 14.30
CA SER A 136 7.83 -1.46 15.55
C SER A 136 8.39 -0.04 15.40
N ASN A 137 9.13 0.25 14.34
CA ASN A 137 9.73 1.56 14.07
C ASN A 137 9.03 2.34 12.95
N ILE A 138 8.03 1.77 12.27
CA ILE A 138 7.33 2.42 11.16
C ILE A 138 5.90 2.78 11.56
N VAL A 139 5.52 4.05 11.33
CA VAL A 139 4.18 4.58 11.58
C VAL A 139 3.63 5.34 10.37
N PRO A 140 2.28 5.42 10.22
CA PRO A 140 1.67 6.21 9.17
C PRO A 140 1.67 7.69 9.54
N ALA A 141 2.27 8.52 8.70
CA ALA A 141 2.29 9.97 8.83
C ALA A 141 1.84 10.67 7.53
N CYS A 142 1.22 11.84 7.62
CA CYS A 142 1.01 12.68 6.46
C CYS A 142 2.35 13.24 5.97
N HIS A 143 2.43 13.63 4.70
CA HIS A 143 3.66 14.15 4.11
C HIS A 143 4.23 15.34 4.91
N SER A 144 3.37 16.27 5.36
CA SER A 144 3.79 17.45 6.12
C SER A 144 4.45 17.09 7.46
N CYS A 145 3.85 16.20 8.25
CA CYS A 145 4.43 15.76 9.52
C CYS A 145 5.73 15.00 9.31
N ASN A 146 5.77 14.05 8.37
CA ASN A 146 6.96 13.26 8.07
C ASN A 146 8.13 14.17 7.60
N SER A 147 7.86 15.13 6.71
CA SER A 147 8.87 16.08 6.22
C SER A 147 9.33 17.05 7.31
N SER A 148 8.41 17.53 8.15
CA SER A 148 8.75 18.43 9.27
C SER A 148 9.58 17.75 10.34
N LYS A 149 9.29 16.47 10.63
CA LYS A 149 10.08 15.69 11.59
C LYS A 149 11.50 15.42 11.08
N GLY A 150 11.61 15.07 9.79
CA GLY A 150 12.92 14.78 9.20
C GLY A 150 13.68 13.71 9.98
N ALA A 151 14.88 14.04 10.42
CA ALA A 151 15.78 13.17 11.18
C ALA A 151 15.78 13.41 12.70
N GLU A 152 14.81 14.18 13.22
CA GLU A 152 14.64 14.35 14.67
C GLU A 152 14.03 13.10 15.31
N ASP A 153 14.32 12.86 16.59
CA ASP A 153 13.57 11.89 17.39
C ASP A 153 12.09 12.26 17.40
N PHE A 154 11.21 11.26 17.24
CA PHE A 154 9.79 11.52 17.08
C PHE A 154 9.14 12.15 18.31
N ARG A 155 9.59 11.78 19.53
CA ARG A 155 9.04 12.30 20.79
C ARG A 155 9.41 13.76 20.96
N ASP A 156 10.69 14.08 20.80
CA ASP A 156 11.20 15.44 20.98
C ASP A 156 10.61 16.39 19.95
N TRP A 157 10.51 15.94 18.68
CA TRP A 157 9.85 16.71 17.64
C TRP A 157 8.35 16.87 17.91
N PHE A 158 7.64 15.78 18.27
CA PHE A 158 6.18 15.79 18.39
C PHE A 158 5.73 16.66 19.56
N MET A 159 6.43 16.63 20.69
CA MET A 159 6.11 17.46 21.87
C MET A 159 6.21 18.96 21.61
N LYS A 160 6.97 19.40 20.62
CA LYS A 160 7.10 20.82 20.20
C LYS A 160 5.97 21.28 19.27
N GLN A 161 5.13 20.37 18.74
CA GLN A 161 4.13 20.73 17.76
C GLN A 161 2.87 21.33 18.39
N THR A 162 2.26 22.31 17.71
CA THR A 162 0.98 22.93 18.14
C THR A 162 -0.18 21.94 18.16
N PHE A 163 -0.08 20.86 17.38
CA PHE A 163 -1.05 19.75 17.32
C PHE A 163 -0.68 18.57 18.24
N PHE A 164 0.26 18.74 19.16
CA PHE A 164 0.63 17.69 20.12
C PHE A 164 -0.59 17.15 20.86
N SER A 165 -0.65 15.85 21.06
CA SER A 165 -1.69 15.15 21.81
C SER A 165 -1.06 14.00 22.59
N GLN A 166 -1.24 14.02 23.92
CA GLN A 166 -0.79 12.94 24.79
C GLN A 166 -1.44 11.61 24.43
N GLU A 167 -2.71 11.64 24.03
CA GLU A 167 -3.43 10.43 23.58
C GLU A 167 -2.76 9.79 22.36
N ARG A 168 -2.39 10.60 21.34
CA ARG A 168 -1.68 10.11 20.16
C ARG A 168 -0.28 9.63 20.49
N LEU A 169 0.42 10.31 21.37
CA LEU A 169 1.73 9.86 21.85
C LEU A 169 1.62 8.48 22.51
N ASN A 170 0.65 8.31 23.40
CA ASN A 170 0.38 7.04 24.08
C ASN A 170 -0.01 5.93 23.06
N LYS A 171 -0.78 6.26 22.03
CA LYS A 171 -1.16 5.35 20.95
C LYS A 171 0.06 4.89 20.15
N ILE A 172 1.03 5.78 19.89
CA ILE A 172 2.30 5.44 19.22
C ILE A 172 3.14 4.50 20.10
N PHE A 173 3.29 4.80 21.38
CA PHE A 173 4.02 3.92 22.30
C PHE A 173 3.35 2.55 22.43
N LYS A 174 2.02 2.51 22.53
CA LYS A 174 1.28 1.25 22.61
C LYS A 174 1.48 0.41 21.32
N TRP A 175 1.43 1.02 20.14
CA TRP A 175 1.76 0.35 18.88
C TRP A 175 3.15 -0.28 18.95
N ARG A 176 4.15 0.52 19.29
CA ARG A 176 5.55 0.08 19.38
C ARG A 176 5.73 -1.07 20.37
N SER A 177 5.09 -0.99 21.53
CA SER A 177 5.14 -2.04 22.56
C SER A 177 4.51 -3.35 22.07
N ILE A 178 3.30 -3.30 21.50
CA ILE A 178 2.59 -4.49 20.99
C ILE A 178 3.45 -5.19 19.94
N ILE A 179 3.99 -4.44 18.97
CA ILE A 179 4.77 -5.02 17.89
C ILE A 179 6.08 -5.60 18.38
N ARG A 180 6.79 -4.93 19.31
CA ARG A 180 8.02 -5.47 19.90
C ARG A 180 7.79 -6.80 20.63
N GLN A 181 6.68 -6.95 21.34
CA GLN A 181 6.32 -8.23 21.97
C GLN A 181 6.14 -9.33 20.92
N ILE A 182 5.54 -9.03 19.77
CA ILE A 182 5.36 -9.98 18.66
C ILE A 182 6.70 -10.31 18.01
N GLU A 183 7.59 -9.33 17.84
CA GLU A 183 8.94 -9.50 17.28
C GLU A 183 9.90 -10.25 18.22
N GLY A 184 9.49 -10.63 19.44
CA GLY A 184 10.30 -11.36 20.42
C GLY A 184 11.34 -10.49 21.14
N GLY A 185 11.18 -9.17 21.10
CA GLY A 185 12.05 -8.21 21.77
C GLY A 185 11.75 -8.10 23.27
N THR A 186 12.78 -8.22 24.12
CA THR A 186 12.72 -7.85 25.53
C THR A 186 12.59 -6.34 25.69
N PHE A 187 11.93 -5.90 26.76
CA PHE A 187 11.80 -4.48 27.10
C PHE A 187 13.18 -3.95 27.52
N ASP A 188 13.82 -3.18 26.65
CA ASP A 188 14.82 -2.20 27.10
C ASP A 188 14.09 -0.85 27.22
N GLU A 189 14.05 -0.33 28.45
CA GLU A 189 13.44 0.94 28.85
C GLU A 189 14.11 2.16 28.19
#